data_47e376f65c1a86b4b5cacd03d95e1880
#
_entry.id   47e376f65c1a86b4b5cacd03d95e1880
#
_cell.length_a   1.000
_cell.length_b   1.000
_cell.length_c   1.000
_cell.angle_alpha   90.00
_cell.angle_beta   90.00
_cell.angle_gamma   90.00
#
_symmetry.space_group_name_H-M   'P 1'
#
loop_
_entity.id
_entity.type
_entity.pdbx_description
1 polymer ?
#
loop_
_entity_poly.entity_id
_entity_poly.type
_entity_poly.pdbx_seq_one_letter_code
_entity_poly.pdbx_strand_id
1 'polypeptide(L)' 'MNGRTSQEAGAKVGGLFNLVLIMSTRVRELKRGHAPKVVTNAGPTVTALQEVEQGKIGIEYLRKIRDNP' A
#
# COMPACT_ATOMS: atom_id res chain seq x y z
N MET A 1 -13.72 6.23 2.96
CA MET A 1 -13.27 5.09 2.16
C MET A 1 -14.28 3.97 2.29
N ASN A 2 -14.66 3.36 1.20
CA ASN A 2 -15.65 2.29 1.23
C ASN A 2 -14.96 0.93 1.07
N GLY A 3 -15.66 -0.16 1.38
CA GLY A 3 -15.12 -1.50 1.30
C GLY A 3 -14.76 -1.94 -0.11
N ARG A 4 -15.36 -1.28 -1.10
CA ARG A 4 -15.11 -1.55 -2.50
C ARG A 4 -13.66 -1.22 -2.89
N THR A 5 -13.14 -0.10 -2.39
CA THR A 5 -11.76 0.31 -2.64
C THR A 5 -10.76 -0.73 -2.10
N SER A 6 -11.01 -1.23 -0.89
CA SER A 6 -10.15 -2.26 -0.31
C SER A 6 -10.19 -3.55 -1.11
N GLN A 7 -11.37 -3.94 -1.61
CA GLN A 7 -11.50 -5.14 -2.42
C GLN A 7 -10.75 -5.00 -3.74
N GLU A 8 -10.86 -3.85 -4.38
CA GLU A 8 -10.17 -3.59 -5.65
C GLU A 8 -8.66 -3.60 -5.46
N ALA A 9 -8.17 -2.94 -4.42
CA ALA A 9 -6.75 -2.91 -4.12
C ALA A 9 -6.22 -4.31 -3.79
N GLY A 10 -6.99 -5.08 -3.01
CA GLY A 10 -6.60 -6.45 -2.68
C GLY A 10 -6.49 -7.34 -3.91
N ALA A 11 -7.45 -7.21 -4.84
CA ALA A 11 -7.44 -8.01 -6.06
C ALA A 11 -6.19 -7.70 -6.91
N LYS A 12 -5.74 -6.44 -6.91
CA LYS A 12 -4.56 -6.04 -7.69
C LYS A 12 -3.27 -6.69 -7.20
N VAL A 13 -3.21 -7.06 -5.92
CA VAL A 13 -1.99 -7.58 -5.32
C VAL A 13 -2.11 -9.04 -4.88
N GLY A 14 -3.18 -9.71 -5.31
CA GLY A 14 -3.31 -11.13 -5.06
C GLY A 14 -4.01 -11.48 -3.76
N GLY A 15 -4.78 -10.55 -3.20
CA GLY A 15 -5.61 -10.84 -2.05
C GLY A 15 -5.42 -9.88 -0.89
N LEU A 16 -6.33 -9.95 0.06
CA LEU A 16 -6.37 -9.02 1.18
C LEU A 16 -5.16 -9.16 2.09
N PHE A 17 -4.69 -10.38 2.31
CA PHE A 17 -3.52 -10.60 3.15
C PHE A 17 -2.28 -9.91 2.57
N ASN A 18 -2.07 -10.08 1.26
CA ASN A 18 -0.96 -9.40 0.58
C ASN A 18 -1.11 -7.89 0.68
N LEU A 19 -2.33 -7.38 0.54
CA LEU A 19 -2.60 -5.96 0.66
C LEU A 19 -2.18 -5.44 2.03
N VAL A 20 -2.53 -6.16 3.09
CA VAL A 20 -2.19 -5.75 4.46
C VAL A 20 -0.66 -5.68 4.63
N LEU A 21 0.06 -6.68 4.13
CA LEU A 21 1.51 -6.69 4.23
C LEU A 21 2.14 -5.50 3.50
N ILE A 22 1.68 -5.26 2.28
CA ILE A 22 2.19 -4.16 1.46
C ILE A 22 1.91 -2.82 2.12
N MET A 23 0.68 -2.62 2.58
CA MET A 23 0.27 -1.37 3.21
C MET A 23 1.04 -1.13 4.51
N SER A 24 1.23 -2.15 5.33
CA SER A 24 1.95 -2.02 6.58
C SER A 24 3.38 -1.53 6.35
N THR A 25 4.04 -2.08 5.34
CA THR A 25 5.39 -1.66 4.98
C THR A 25 5.40 -0.23 4.48
N ARG A 26 4.46 0.11 3.59
CA ARG A 26 4.39 1.45 3.00
C ARG A 26 4.07 2.51 4.06
N VAL A 27 3.14 2.21 4.97
CA VAL A 27 2.80 3.15 6.04
C VAL A 27 4.04 3.47 6.87
N ARG A 28 4.86 2.48 7.18
CA ARG A 28 6.11 2.72 7.91
C ARG A 28 7.05 3.62 7.14
N GLU A 29 7.17 3.41 5.83
CA GLU A 29 8.02 4.26 4.99
C GLU A 29 7.51 5.70 4.98
N LEU A 30 6.21 5.88 4.82
CA LEU A 30 5.62 7.22 4.81
C LEU A 30 5.83 7.94 6.14
N LYS A 31 5.72 7.21 7.24
CA LYS A 31 5.98 7.79 8.56
C LYS A 31 7.43 8.18 8.78
N ARG A 32 8.35 7.55 8.04
CA ARG A 32 9.78 7.88 8.09
C ARG A 32 10.15 9.01 7.16
N GLY A 33 9.19 9.59 6.45
CA GLY A 33 9.42 10.74 5.60
C GLY A 33 9.59 10.43 4.11
N HIS A 34 9.32 9.20 3.69
CA HIS A 34 9.34 8.89 2.27
C HIS A 34 8.24 9.67 1.55
N ALA A 35 8.55 10.20 0.37
CA ALA A 35 7.61 11.01 -0.37
C ALA A 35 6.43 10.17 -0.87
N PRO A 36 5.19 10.65 -0.68
CA PRO A 36 4.02 9.96 -1.23
C PRO A 36 4.07 9.97 -2.76
N LYS A 37 3.58 8.88 -3.36
CA LYS A 37 3.49 8.78 -4.82
C LYS A 37 2.15 9.24 -5.35
N VAL A 38 1.25 9.67 -4.48
CA VAL A 38 -0.04 10.23 -4.83
C VAL A 38 -0.24 11.55 -4.10
N VAL A 39 -1.01 12.45 -4.70
CA VAL A 39 -1.30 13.74 -4.08
C VAL A 39 -2.52 13.57 -3.18
N THR A 40 -2.32 13.65 -1.86
CA THR A 40 -3.40 13.51 -0.91
C THR A 40 -3.01 14.17 0.40
N ASN A 41 -4.01 14.69 1.12
CA ASN A 41 -3.85 15.22 2.47
C ASN A 41 -4.28 14.21 3.53
N ALA A 42 -4.66 13.03 3.12
CA ALA A 42 -5.05 11.98 4.05
C ALA A 42 -3.82 11.42 4.76
N GLY A 43 -4.04 10.71 5.86
CA GLY A 43 -2.96 10.13 6.64
C GLY A 43 -2.25 9.01 5.90
N PRO A 44 -1.16 8.48 6.50
CA PRO A 44 -0.34 7.47 5.82
C PRO A 44 -1.09 6.23 5.38
N THR A 45 -2.07 5.77 6.16
CA THR A 45 -2.84 4.57 5.83
C THR A 45 -3.65 4.77 4.55
N VAL A 46 -4.37 5.89 4.44
CA VAL A 46 -5.17 6.18 3.25
C VAL A 46 -4.24 6.43 2.06
N THR A 47 -3.15 7.13 2.27
CA THR A 47 -2.16 7.36 1.22
C THR A 47 -1.64 6.04 0.67
N ALA A 48 -1.26 5.11 1.54
CA ALA A 48 -0.76 3.80 1.12
C ALA A 48 -1.82 3.04 0.30
N LEU A 49 -3.07 3.06 0.76
CA LEU A 49 -4.13 2.39 0.03
C LEU A 49 -4.34 2.98 -1.36
N GLN A 50 -4.32 4.30 -1.47
CA GLN A 50 -4.46 4.95 -2.76
C GLN A 50 -3.29 4.63 -3.69
N GLU A 51 -2.10 4.53 -3.14
CA GLU A 51 -0.93 4.15 -3.93
C GLU A 51 -1.09 2.74 -4.52
N VAL A 52 -1.59 1.80 -3.73
CA VAL A 52 -1.87 0.45 -4.23
C VAL A 52 -2.97 0.48 -5.28
N GLU A 53 -4.05 1.19 -4.99
CA GLU A 53 -5.19 1.28 -5.89
C GLU A 53 -4.81 1.84 -7.24
N GLN A 54 -3.92 2.84 -7.26
CA GLN A 54 -3.47 3.48 -8.49
C GLN A 54 -2.29 2.77 -9.16
N GLY A 55 -1.84 1.66 -8.57
CA GLY A 55 -0.74 0.90 -9.15
C GLY A 55 0.63 1.51 -8.94
N LYS A 56 0.76 2.47 -8.04
CA LYS A 56 2.05 3.11 -7.74
C LYS A 56 2.97 2.22 -6.92
N ILE A 57 2.38 1.38 -6.08
CA ILE A 57 3.09 0.33 -5.35
C ILE A 57 2.28 -0.95 -5.49
N GLY A 58 2.88 -2.09 -5.31
CA GLY A 58 2.17 -3.33 -5.45
C GLY A 58 2.98 -4.53 -5.02
N ILE A 59 2.85 -5.60 -5.78
CA ILE A 59 3.39 -6.90 -5.42
C ILE A 59 4.91 -6.90 -5.24
N GLU A 60 5.62 -5.94 -5.78
CA GLU A 60 7.06 -5.79 -5.59
C GLU A 60 7.42 -5.57 -4.12
N TYR A 61 6.48 -5.04 -3.32
CA TYR A 61 6.70 -4.87 -1.90
C TYR A 61 6.76 -6.21 -1.17
N LEU A 62 6.10 -7.23 -1.70
CA LEU A 62 6.20 -8.58 -1.13
C LEU A 62 7.61 -9.14 -1.27
N ARG A 63 8.25 -8.88 -2.39
CA ARG A 63 9.65 -9.27 -2.60
C ARG A 63 10.56 -8.54 -1.62
N LYS A 64 10.31 -7.25 -1.45
CA LYS A 64 11.07 -6.41 -0.53
C LYS A 64 10.99 -6.94 0.91
N ILE A 65 9.79 -7.33 1.34
CA ILE A 65 9.57 -7.90 2.66
C ILE A 65 10.29 -9.24 2.79
N ARG A 66 10.20 -10.07 1.75
CA ARG A 66 10.79 -11.42 1.75
C ARG A 66 12.31 -11.38 1.74
N ASP A 67 12.90 -10.46 0.97
CA ASP A 67 14.34 -10.37 0.79
C ASP A 67 15.03 -9.59 1.88
N ASN A 68 14.27 -8.99 2.77
CA ASN A 68 14.80 -8.09 3.81
C ASN A 68 14.33 -8.57 5.17
N PRO A 69 14.95 -9.60 5.73
CA PRO A 69 14.56 -10.19 7.01
C PRO A 69 14.67 -9.24 8.19
#